data_aa49f6947e1f3f2a142a52ded9f9afc2
#
_entry.id   aa49f6947e1f3f2a142a52ded9f9afc2
#
_cell.length_a   1.000
_cell.length_b   1.000
_cell.length_c   1.000
_cell.angle_alpha   90.00
_cell.angle_beta   90.00
_cell.angle_gamma   90.00
#
_symmetry.space_group_name_H-M   'P 1'
#
loop_
_entity.id
_entity.type
_entity.pdbx_description
1 polymer ?
#
loop_
_entity_poly.entity_id
_entity_poly.type
_entity_poly.pdbx_seq_one_letter_code
_entity_poly.pdbx_strand_id
1 'polypeptide(L)'
;MFEKLENRAIIEYSIKTKSALHIGGHQVISPADVDNPIIKDSDETPIVPGSSLKGVLRSEMERLLKGLDIRVCNSNNAKEMCPADKECPVCILFGGKELAASLRIRDATA
;
A
#
# COMPACT_ATOMS: atom_id res chain seq x y z
N MET A 1 -7.57 4.15 20.41
CA MET A 1 -7.70 3.63 19.03
C MET A 1 -7.45 2.11 18.98
N PHE A 2 -6.27 1.63 19.33
CA PHE A 2 -5.96 0.20 19.43
C PHE A 2 -5.70 -0.22 20.87
N GLU A 3 -6.54 0.24 21.78
CA GLU A 3 -6.44 -0.05 23.22
C GLU A 3 -6.74 -1.52 23.50
N LYS A 4 -7.53 -2.13 22.65
CA LYS A 4 -7.91 -3.53 22.79
C LYS A 4 -7.98 -4.21 21.42
N LEU A 5 -7.33 -5.35 21.30
CA LEU A 5 -7.43 -6.19 20.12
C LEU A 5 -8.68 -7.06 20.24
N GLU A 6 -9.71 -6.76 19.47
CA GLU A 6 -10.96 -7.51 19.49
C GLU A 6 -10.92 -8.73 18.57
N ASN A 7 -10.36 -8.54 17.37
CA ASN A 7 -10.18 -9.65 16.43
C ASN A 7 -9.00 -9.37 15.50
N ARG A 8 -8.54 -10.42 14.84
CA ARG A 8 -7.48 -10.35 13.85
C ARG A 8 -7.77 -11.37 12.75
N ALA A 9 -7.72 -10.94 11.51
CA ALA A 9 -7.78 -11.82 10.35
C ALA A 9 -6.43 -11.85 9.66
N ILE A 10 -5.95 -13.03 9.31
CA ILE A 10 -4.73 -13.24 8.54
C ILE A 10 -5.14 -13.84 7.21
N ILE A 11 -4.80 -13.15 6.11
CA ILE A 11 -5.11 -13.57 4.76
C ILE A 11 -3.80 -13.89 4.06
N GLU A 12 -3.63 -15.15 3.67
CA GLU A 12 -2.50 -15.56 2.84
C GLU A 12 -2.93 -15.49 1.37
N TYR A 13 -2.07 -14.95 0.53
CA TYR A 13 -2.35 -14.81 -0.89
C TYR A 13 -1.08 -14.99 -1.71
N SER A 14 -1.24 -15.28 -2.99
CA SER A 14 -0.15 -15.32 -3.95
C SER A 14 -0.45 -14.39 -5.13
N ILE A 15 0.60 -13.81 -5.69
CA ILE A 15 0.52 -12.93 -6.84
C ILE A 15 1.11 -13.67 -8.03
N LYS A 16 0.31 -13.84 -9.08
CA LYS A 16 0.77 -14.42 -10.34
C LYS A 16 0.75 -13.33 -11.41
N THR A 17 1.94 -12.97 -11.90
CA THR A 17 2.05 -11.99 -12.98
C THR A 17 1.62 -12.64 -14.31
N LYS A 18 0.83 -11.91 -15.09
CA LYS A 18 0.42 -12.32 -16.44
C LYS A 18 1.21 -11.62 -17.53
N SER A 19 1.95 -10.58 -17.16
CA SER A 19 2.83 -9.85 -18.04
C SER A 19 4.04 -9.37 -17.23
N ALA A 20 5.02 -8.78 -17.88
CA ALA A 20 6.22 -8.27 -17.20
C ALA A 20 5.84 -7.24 -16.14
N LEU A 21 6.42 -7.38 -14.96
CA LEU A 21 6.23 -6.46 -13.82
C LEU A 21 7.58 -5.83 -13.50
N HIS A 22 7.58 -4.50 -13.35
CA HIS A 22 8.75 -3.74 -12.93
C HIS A 22 8.38 -2.81 -11.78
N ILE A 23 9.08 -2.96 -10.67
CA ILE A 23 9.00 -2.04 -9.53
C ILE A 23 10.39 -1.49 -9.29
N GLY A 24 10.56 -0.17 -9.41
CA GLY A 24 11.85 0.49 -9.33
C GLY A 24 12.52 0.33 -7.97
N GLY A 25 13.82 0.03 -7.99
CA GLY A 25 14.68 -0.01 -6.82
C GLY A 25 15.38 1.33 -6.58
N HIS A 26 16.56 1.26 -5.97
CA HIS A 26 17.38 2.44 -5.70
C HIS A 26 17.94 3.05 -6.98
N GLN A 27 18.25 4.36 -6.94
CA GLN A 27 18.89 5.04 -8.05
C GLN A 27 20.26 4.46 -8.34
N VAL A 28 20.61 4.44 -9.62
CA VAL A 28 21.95 4.03 -10.09
C VAL A 28 22.99 5.05 -9.63
N ILE A 29 23.97 4.58 -8.89
CA ILE A 29 25.05 5.43 -8.36
C ILE A 29 26.34 5.24 -9.18
N SER A 30 26.51 4.09 -9.83
CA SER A 30 27.71 3.70 -10.58
C SER A 30 27.37 3.45 -12.05
N PRO A 31 28.27 3.83 -12.99
CA PRO A 31 28.09 3.50 -14.41
C PRO A 31 28.03 1.98 -14.70
N ALA A 32 28.52 1.16 -13.77
CA ALA A 32 28.47 -0.29 -13.88
C ALA A 32 27.13 -0.88 -13.45
N ASP A 33 26.29 -0.09 -12.78
CA ASP A 33 24.98 -0.53 -12.32
C ASP A 33 23.95 -0.53 -13.46
N VAL A 34 22.87 -1.28 -13.25
CA VAL A 34 21.74 -1.33 -14.20
C VAL A 34 21.02 0.01 -14.19
N ASP A 35 20.76 0.58 -15.37
CA ASP A 35 20.09 1.89 -15.50
C ASP A 35 18.71 1.94 -14.85
N ASN A 36 18.02 0.82 -14.78
CA ASN A 36 16.65 0.75 -14.29
C ASN A 36 16.47 -0.48 -13.39
N PRO A 37 17.10 -0.46 -12.19
CA PRO A 37 17.10 -1.62 -11.31
C PRO A 37 15.70 -1.89 -10.74
N ILE A 38 15.37 -3.16 -10.53
CA ILE A 38 14.18 -3.58 -9.81
C ILE A 38 14.49 -3.70 -8.33
N ILE A 39 13.45 -3.57 -7.50
CA ILE A 39 13.61 -3.71 -6.06
C ILE A 39 13.77 -5.19 -5.69
N LYS A 40 14.76 -5.46 -4.83
CA LYS A 40 15.12 -6.80 -4.38
C LYS A 40 15.32 -6.80 -2.87
N ASP A 41 15.21 -7.97 -2.27
CA ASP A 41 15.56 -8.17 -0.86
C ASP A 41 17.07 -8.30 -0.66
N SER A 42 17.49 -8.59 0.58
CA SER A 42 18.90 -8.77 0.93
C SER A 42 19.57 -9.95 0.23
N ASP A 43 18.80 -10.92 -0.21
CA ASP A 43 19.27 -12.11 -0.94
C ASP A 43 19.23 -11.92 -2.46
N GLU A 44 19.01 -10.69 -2.91
CA GLU A 44 18.88 -10.29 -4.32
C GLU A 44 17.69 -10.95 -5.03
N THR A 45 16.70 -11.42 -4.29
CA THR A 45 15.46 -11.95 -4.85
C THR A 45 14.49 -10.81 -5.13
N PRO A 46 13.88 -10.73 -6.32
CA PRO A 46 12.86 -9.72 -6.61
C PRO A 46 11.69 -9.81 -5.65
N ILE A 47 11.20 -8.66 -5.18
CA ILE A 47 10.07 -8.59 -4.28
C ILE A 47 9.01 -7.61 -4.79
N VAL A 48 7.77 -7.82 -4.35
CA VAL A 48 6.71 -6.81 -4.45
C VAL A 48 6.57 -6.22 -3.04
N PRO A 49 7.03 -4.98 -2.83
CA PRO A 49 6.93 -4.37 -1.50
C PRO A 49 5.48 -4.25 -1.03
N GLY A 50 5.25 -4.56 0.24
CA GLY A 50 3.93 -4.40 0.84
C GLY A 50 3.41 -2.98 0.76
N SER A 51 4.30 -1.98 0.88
CA SER A 51 3.96 -0.56 0.73
C SER A 51 3.46 -0.21 -0.66
N SER A 52 4.07 -0.77 -1.71
CA SER A 52 3.63 -0.57 -3.09
C SER A 52 2.25 -1.19 -3.33
N LEU A 53 2.07 -2.40 -2.88
CA LEU A 53 0.79 -3.11 -3.00
C LEU A 53 -0.31 -2.40 -2.21
N LYS A 54 0.00 -1.95 -1.00
CA LYS A 54 -0.92 -1.19 -0.16
C LYS A 54 -1.37 0.11 -0.86
N GLY A 55 -0.44 0.83 -1.48
CA GLY A 55 -0.75 2.06 -2.23
C GLY A 55 -1.67 1.82 -3.41
N VAL A 56 -1.43 0.77 -4.18
CA VAL A 56 -2.30 0.38 -5.31
C VAL A 56 -3.69 -0.01 -4.82
N LEU A 57 -3.78 -0.81 -3.78
CA LEU A 57 -5.07 -1.23 -3.22
C LEU A 57 -5.85 -0.05 -2.66
N ARG A 58 -5.17 0.89 -2.00
CA ARG A 58 -5.80 2.12 -1.52
C ARG A 58 -6.41 2.93 -2.65
N SER A 59 -5.63 3.18 -3.70
CA SER A 59 -6.10 3.94 -4.86
C SER A 59 -7.29 3.28 -5.54
N GLU A 60 -7.26 1.97 -5.70
CA GLU A 60 -8.36 1.22 -6.31
C GLU A 60 -9.62 1.25 -5.43
N MET A 61 -9.46 1.14 -4.12
CA MET A 61 -10.59 1.23 -3.20
C MET A 61 -11.21 2.64 -3.20
N GLU A 62 -10.38 3.68 -3.22
CA GLU A 62 -10.86 5.06 -3.33
C GLU A 62 -11.67 5.26 -4.62
N ARG A 63 -11.16 4.75 -5.73
CA ARG A 63 -11.84 4.84 -7.03
C ARG A 63 -13.17 4.09 -7.02
N LEU A 64 -13.18 2.88 -6.49
CA LEU A 64 -14.39 2.05 -6.41
C LEU A 64 -15.46 2.70 -5.55
N LEU A 65 -15.11 3.15 -4.34
CA LEU A 65 -16.08 3.75 -3.42
C LEU A 65 -16.63 5.08 -3.95
N LYS A 66 -15.81 5.89 -4.59
CA LYS A 66 -16.27 7.12 -5.27
C LYS A 66 -17.25 6.79 -6.38
N GLY A 67 -17.02 5.72 -7.14
CA GLY A 67 -17.94 5.25 -8.16
C GLY A 67 -19.29 4.75 -7.61
N LEU A 68 -19.33 4.36 -6.35
CA LEU A 68 -20.54 3.93 -5.62
C LEU A 68 -21.18 5.08 -4.83
N ASP A 69 -20.74 6.31 -5.04
CA ASP A 69 -21.20 7.51 -4.32
C ASP A 69 -20.97 7.45 -2.80
N ILE A 70 -19.97 6.70 -2.38
CA ILE A 70 -19.55 6.64 -0.97
C ILE A 70 -18.48 7.70 -0.74
N ARG A 71 -18.64 8.50 0.31
CA ARG A 71 -17.71 9.57 0.64
C ARG A 71 -16.33 9.01 0.96
N VAL A 72 -15.32 9.51 0.26
CA VAL A 72 -13.91 9.20 0.47
C VAL A 72 -13.11 10.49 0.46
N CYS A 73 -12.19 10.66 1.41
CA CYS A 73 -11.32 11.83 1.45
C CYS A 73 -10.27 11.79 0.33
N ASN A 74 -9.63 12.93 0.07
CA ASN A 74 -8.52 13.01 -0.87
C ASN A 74 -7.20 12.72 -0.16
N SER A 75 -6.65 11.54 -0.36
CA SER A 75 -5.41 11.10 0.29
C SER A 75 -4.15 11.75 -0.29
N ASN A 76 -4.24 12.41 -1.44
CA ASN A 76 -3.10 13.10 -2.05
C ASN A 76 -2.74 14.40 -1.33
N ASN A 77 -3.63 14.91 -0.49
CA ASN A 77 -3.41 16.13 0.27
C ASN A 77 -3.68 15.84 1.76
N ALA A 78 -2.64 15.91 2.58
CA ALA A 78 -2.74 15.66 4.01
C ALA A 78 -3.75 16.56 4.72
N LYS A 79 -3.98 17.79 4.20
CA LYS A 79 -4.96 18.72 4.77
C LYS A 79 -6.40 18.28 4.51
N GLU A 80 -6.62 17.52 3.44
CA GLU A 80 -7.94 17.03 3.02
C GLU A 80 -8.23 15.62 3.53
N MET A 81 -7.26 14.98 4.18
CA MET A 81 -7.47 13.67 4.78
C MET A 81 -8.44 13.75 5.95
N CYS A 82 -9.11 12.65 6.23
CA CYS A 82 -10.09 12.59 7.30
C CYS A 82 -9.49 12.90 8.66
N PRO A 83 -10.15 13.74 9.48
CA PRO A 83 -9.79 13.90 10.89
C PRO A 83 -10.17 12.65 11.70
N ALA A 84 -9.67 12.54 12.92
CA ALA A 84 -9.86 11.36 13.77
C ALA A 84 -11.33 11.03 14.09
N ASP A 85 -12.22 12.01 14.04
CA ASP A 85 -13.63 11.89 14.39
C ASP A 85 -14.57 11.65 13.19
N LYS A 86 -14.04 11.70 11.96
CA LYS A 86 -14.83 11.57 10.72
C LYS A 86 -14.09 10.74 9.66
N GLU A 87 -13.65 9.55 10.04
CA GLU A 87 -12.90 8.69 9.13
C GLU A 87 -13.80 8.13 8.02
N CYS A 88 -13.29 8.13 6.79
CA CYS A 88 -13.90 7.40 5.68
C CYS A 88 -13.46 5.93 5.72
N PRO A 89 -14.14 5.02 5.00
CA PRO A 89 -13.78 3.60 5.00
C PRO A 89 -12.34 3.34 4.60
N VAL A 90 -11.80 4.13 3.67
CA VAL A 90 -10.40 4.00 3.21
C VAL A 90 -9.42 4.37 4.32
N CYS A 91 -9.66 5.44 5.05
CA CYS A 91 -8.80 5.85 6.17
C CYS A 91 -8.86 4.86 7.34
N ILE A 92 -10.02 4.26 7.60
CA ILE A 92 -10.16 3.23 8.63
C ILE A 92 -9.27 2.02 8.29
N LEU A 93 -9.25 1.61 7.04
CA LEU A 93 -8.51 0.43 6.61
C LEU A 93 -7.03 0.72 6.37
N PHE A 94 -6.72 1.78 5.62
CA PHE A 94 -5.36 2.09 5.16
C PHE A 94 -4.61 3.11 6.02
N GLY A 95 -5.29 3.71 6.96
CA GLY A 95 -4.73 4.77 7.80
C GLY A 95 -4.95 6.16 7.23
N GLY A 96 -4.92 7.16 8.10
CA GLY A 96 -5.09 8.55 7.76
C GLY A 96 -4.12 9.43 8.53
N LYS A 97 -4.35 10.73 8.47
CA LYS A 97 -3.52 11.73 9.13
C LYS A 97 -3.41 11.50 10.65
N GLU A 98 -4.51 11.12 11.29
CA GLU A 98 -4.61 10.95 12.73
C GLU A 98 -5.06 9.54 13.13
N LEU A 99 -5.12 8.63 12.16
CA LEU A 99 -5.63 7.28 12.35
C LEU A 99 -4.61 6.26 11.82
N ALA A 100 -4.23 5.32 12.67
CA ALA A 100 -3.36 4.22 12.27
C ALA A 100 -4.13 3.22 11.40
N ALA A 101 -3.44 2.61 10.43
CA ALA A 101 -4.03 1.62 9.54
C ALA A 101 -4.41 0.35 10.29
N SER A 102 -5.58 -0.21 9.97
CA SER A 102 -5.99 -1.54 10.44
C SER A 102 -5.37 -2.66 9.60
N LEU A 103 -4.95 -2.37 8.39
CA LEU A 103 -4.42 -3.32 7.42
C LEU A 103 -2.89 -3.28 7.41
N ARG A 104 -2.28 -4.46 7.46
CA ARG A 104 -0.84 -4.64 7.22
C ARG A 104 -0.63 -5.56 6.04
N ILE A 105 0.22 -5.16 5.12
CA ILE A 105 0.57 -5.95 3.94
C ILE A 105 2.09 -6.19 3.98
N ARG A 106 2.48 -7.46 4.00
CA ARG A 106 3.88 -7.85 3.95
C ARG A 106 4.39 -7.84 2.51
N ASP A 107 5.71 -7.79 2.37
CA ASP A 107 6.35 -7.93 1.07
C ASP A 107 6.08 -9.33 0.51
N ALA A 108 5.81 -9.39 -0.79
CA ALA A 108 5.68 -10.67 -1.50
C ALA A 108 7.03 -11.04 -2.11
N THR A 109 7.52 -12.21 -1.79
CA THR A 109 8.79 -12.74 -2.31
C THR A 109 8.54 -13.80 -3.37
N ALA A 110 9.46 -13.88 -4.32
CA ALA A 110 9.41 -14.92 -5.36
C ALA A 110 9.69 -16.31 -4.77
#